data_bd4d8584502636d983e66dee4a050cce
#
_entry.id   bd4d8584502636d983e66dee4a050cce
#
_cell.length_a   1.000
_cell.length_b   1.000
_cell.length_c   1.000
_cell.angle_alpha   90.00
_cell.angle_beta   90.00
_cell.angle_gamma   90.00
#
_symmetry.space_group_name_H-M   'P 1'
#
loop_
_entity.id
_entity.type
_entity.pdbx_description
1 polymer ?
#
loop_
_entity_poly.entity_id
_entity_poly.type
_entity_poly.pdbx_seq_one_letter_code
_entity_poly.pdbx_strand_id
1 'polypeptide(L)'
;MQDLHKVQSTLVGLAAKDGRSEASQLVALRSFFASIDNMRASLNLDVEEMLLYLGVGYLNTERIQQIGTNGYITSTNVSSVADFMKIPKETARRKIKRLIALGLVENKRGVVVSDVSRWFAFVRQMPLSAPQMGDGERR
;
A
#
# COMPACT_ATOMS: atom_id res chain seq x y z
N MET A 1 -20.35 0.70 -24.23
CA MET A 1 -20.85 -0.69 -24.38
C MET A 1 -19.79 -1.62 -24.93
N GLN A 2 -19.17 -1.25 -26.04
CA GLN A 2 -18.11 -2.08 -26.62
C GLN A 2 -16.91 -2.20 -25.71
N ASP A 3 -16.59 -1.13 -25.00
CA ASP A 3 -15.44 -1.13 -24.10
C ASP A 3 -15.63 -2.11 -22.94
N LEU A 4 -16.85 -2.17 -22.42
CA LEU A 4 -17.16 -3.08 -21.33
C LEU A 4 -17.02 -4.53 -21.77
N HIS A 5 -17.46 -4.81 -23.00
CA HIS A 5 -17.36 -6.15 -23.56
C HIS A 5 -15.90 -6.56 -23.71
N LYS A 6 -15.06 -5.64 -24.17
CA LYS A 6 -13.63 -5.90 -24.30
C LYS A 6 -12.98 -6.17 -22.95
N VAL A 7 -13.36 -5.41 -21.94
CA VAL A 7 -12.82 -5.60 -20.60
C VAL A 7 -13.18 -6.99 -20.08
N GLN A 8 -14.41 -7.41 -20.28
CA GLN A 8 -14.82 -8.74 -19.86
C GLN A 8 -14.01 -9.83 -20.58
N SER A 9 -13.85 -9.69 -21.87
CA SER A 9 -13.08 -10.67 -22.64
C SER A 9 -11.64 -10.74 -22.17
N THR A 10 -11.06 -9.59 -21.86
CA THR A 10 -9.68 -9.52 -21.38
C THR A 10 -9.55 -10.22 -20.03
N LEU A 11 -10.50 -9.99 -19.14
CA LEU A 11 -10.48 -10.58 -17.80
C LEU A 11 -10.60 -12.11 -17.89
N VAL A 12 -11.49 -12.59 -18.74
CA VAL A 12 -11.65 -14.04 -18.94
C VAL A 12 -10.37 -14.64 -19.48
N GLY A 13 -9.75 -13.96 -20.45
CA GLY A 13 -8.50 -14.44 -21.02
C GLY A 13 -7.38 -14.49 -20.00
N LEU A 14 -7.29 -13.49 -19.16
CA LEU A 14 -6.27 -13.43 -18.10
C LEU A 14 -6.51 -14.54 -17.08
N ALA A 15 -7.75 -14.76 -16.69
CA ALA A 15 -8.09 -15.81 -15.73
C ALA A 15 -7.68 -17.19 -16.27
N ALA A 16 -7.99 -17.45 -17.54
CA ALA A 16 -7.62 -18.71 -18.16
C ALA A 16 -6.11 -18.86 -18.24
N LYS A 17 -5.42 -17.76 -18.56
CA LYS A 17 -3.98 -17.76 -18.68
C LYS A 17 -3.29 -18.07 -17.36
N ASP A 18 -3.84 -17.56 -16.28
CA ASP A 18 -3.28 -17.76 -14.95
C ASP A 18 -3.71 -19.07 -14.32
N GLY A 19 -4.58 -19.82 -14.98
CA GLY A 19 -5.08 -21.07 -14.43
C GLY A 19 -6.11 -20.88 -13.34
N ARG A 20 -6.69 -19.70 -13.20
CA ARG A 20 -7.69 -19.40 -12.19
C ARG A 20 -9.07 -19.29 -12.81
N SER A 21 -10.07 -19.77 -12.11
CA SER A 21 -11.45 -19.59 -12.55
C SER A 21 -11.90 -18.14 -12.30
N GLU A 22 -12.90 -17.72 -13.04
CA GLU A 22 -13.49 -16.40 -12.82
C GLU A 22 -14.06 -16.28 -11.41
N ALA A 23 -14.70 -17.33 -10.93
CA ALA A 23 -15.29 -17.33 -9.59
C ALA A 23 -14.21 -17.13 -8.52
N SER A 24 -13.08 -17.81 -8.67
CA SER A 24 -11.94 -17.64 -7.78
C SER A 24 -11.43 -16.22 -7.74
N GLN A 25 -11.34 -15.59 -8.90
CA GLN A 25 -10.87 -14.22 -9.00
C GLN A 25 -11.83 -13.24 -8.36
N LEU A 26 -13.12 -13.47 -8.52
CA LEU A 26 -14.13 -12.60 -7.90
C LEU A 26 -14.11 -12.73 -6.37
N VAL A 27 -13.90 -13.93 -5.87
CA VAL A 27 -13.76 -14.12 -4.42
C VAL A 27 -12.53 -13.38 -3.90
N ALA A 28 -11.41 -13.48 -4.61
CA ALA A 28 -10.19 -12.78 -4.23
C ALA A 28 -10.39 -11.26 -4.23
N LEU A 29 -11.09 -10.75 -5.22
CA LEU A 29 -11.36 -9.31 -5.30
C LEU A 29 -12.25 -8.85 -4.14
N ARG A 30 -13.25 -9.64 -3.82
CA ARG A 30 -14.12 -9.34 -2.69
C ARG A 30 -13.33 -9.28 -1.39
N SER A 31 -12.45 -10.26 -1.19
CA SER A 31 -11.59 -10.28 0.00
C SER A 31 -10.67 -9.08 0.05
N PHE A 32 -10.16 -8.66 -1.11
CA PHE A 32 -9.34 -7.48 -1.21
C PHE A 32 -10.10 -6.24 -0.72
N PHE A 33 -11.32 -6.03 -1.22
CA PHE A 33 -12.12 -4.88 -0.80
C PHE A 33 -12.41 -4.92 0.70
N ALA A 34 -12.74 -6.10 1.23
CA ALA A 34 -13.00 -6.24 2.66
C ALA A 34 -11.76 -5.90 3.48
N SER A 35 -10.58 -6.33 3.04
CA SER A 35 -9.32 -6.03 3.73
C SER A 35 -9.03 -4.54 3.73
N ILE A 36 -9.23 -3.89 2.59
CA ILE A 36 -9.02 -2.45 2.47
C ILE A 36 -9.94 -1.70 3.42
N ASP A 37 -11.20 -2.09 3.47
CA ASP A 37 -12.15 -1.46 4.37
C ASP A 37 -11.79 -1.65 5.84
N ASN A 38 -11.36 -2.85 6.20
CA ASN A 38 -10.94 -3.14 7.57
C ASN A 38 -9.69 -2.34 7.95
N MET A 39 -8.71 -2.25 7.06
CA MET A 39 -7.50 -1.48 7.32
C MET A 39 -7.82 -0.02 7.55
N ARG A 40 -8.61 0.55 6.65
CA ARG A 40 -8.99 1.94 6.72
C ARG A 40 -9.70 2.23 8.05
N ALA A 41 -10.66 1.38 8.39
CA ALA A 41 -11.46 1.57 9.60
C ALA A 41 -10.62 1.42 10.87
N SER A 42 -9.61 0.56 10.86
CA SER A 42 -8.78 0.31 12.04
C SER A 42 -8.04 1.56 12.51
N LEU A 43 -7.73 2.47 11.60
CA LEU A 43 -7.05 3.72 11.93
C LEU A 43 -7.95 4.94 11.70
N ASN A 44 -9.21 4.70 11.35
CA ASN A 44 -10.18 5.77 11.08
C ASN A 44 -9.68 6.71 9.98
N LEU A 45 -9.20 6.13 8.89
CA LEU A 45 -8.68 6.87 7.74
C LEU A 45 -9.61 6.73 6.55
N ASP A 46 -9.56 7.68 5.64
CA ASP A 46 -10.13 7.44 4.32
C ASP A 46 -9.10 6.69 3.46
N VAL A 47 -9.51 6.30 2.26
CA VAL A 47 -8.65 5.48 1.40
C VAL A 47 -7.38 6.23 1.00
N GLU A 48 -7.49 7.51 0.69
CA GLU A 48 -6.33 8.30 0.32
C GLU A 48 -5.36 8.44 1.47
N GLU A 49 -5.88 8.67 2.67
CA GLU A 49 -5.04 8.76 3.87
C GLU A 49 -4.33 7.45 4.14
N MET A 50 -5.05 6.34 3.98
CA MET A 50 -4.48 5.02 4.14
C MET A 50 -3.33 4.81 3.16
N LEU A 51 -3.56 5.13 1.89
CA LEU A 51 -2.53 4.97 0.87
C LEU A 51 -1.34 5.87 1.13
N LEU A 52 -1.57 7.10 1.60
CA LEU A 52 -0.48 8.00 1.95
C LEU A 52 0.33 7.49 3.12
N TYR A 53 -0.33 6.96 4.13
CA TYR A 53 0.37 6.36 5.26
C TYR A 53 1.26 5.20 4.80
N LEU A 54 0.72 4.34 3.95
CA LEU A 54 1.51 3.25 3.37
C LEU A 54 2.69 3.79 2.57
N GLY A 55 2.46 4.81 1.76
CA GLY A 55 3.50 5.41 0.93
C GLY A 55 4.61 6.07 1.72
N VAL A 56 4.25 6.80 2.76
CA VAL A 56 5.26 7.43 3.62
C VAL A 56 6.17 6.37 4.23
N GLY A 57 5.58 5.34 4.82
CA GLY A 57 6.36 4.28 5.44
C GLY A 57 7.21 3.54 4.43
N TYR A 58 6.69 3.33 3.23
CA TYR A 58 7.46 2.69 2.18
C TYR A 58 8.71 3.52 1.84
N LEU A 59 8.55 4.82 1.64
CA LEU A 59 9.69 5.69 1.33
C LEU A 59 10.67 5.79 2.48
N ASN A 60 10.18 5.69 3.72
CA ASN A 60 11.06 5.69 4.89
C ASN A 60 11.91 4.42 4.98
N THR A 61 11.37 3.29 4.52
CA THR A 61 11.99 1.99 4.77
C THR A 61 12.65 1.37 3.55
N GLU A 62 12.41 1.88 2.36
CA GLU A 62 12.90 1.22 1.14
C GLU A 62 14.44 1.09 1.11
N ARG A 63 15.15 2.07 1.68
CA ARG A 63 16.60 2.02 1.69
C ARG A 63 17.16 0.92 2.56
N ILE A 64 16.43 0.51 3.58
CA ILE A 64 16.87 -0.59 4.42
C ILE A 64 17.03 -1.85 3.58
N GLN A 65 16.10 -2.06 2.67
CA GLN A 65 16.13 -3.23 1.79
C GLN A 65 17.30 -3.14 0.80
N GLN A 66 17.58 -1.93 0.30
CA GLN A 66 18.57 -1.76 -0.76
C GLN A 66 20.00 -1.87 -0.28
N ILE A 67 20.29 -1.34 0.89
CA ILE A 67 21.67 -1.24 1.35
C ILE A 67 21.95 -2.06 2.62
N GLY A 68 20.96 -2.81 3.08
CA GLY A 68 21.16 -3.68 4.22
C GLY A 68 21.64 -2.96 5.46
N THR A 69 21.15 -1.76 5.69
CA THR A 69 21.61 -0.96 6.81
C THR A 69 21.08 -1.49 8.12
N ASN A 70 21.49 -0.86 9.20
CA ASN A 70 21.20 -1.29 10.56
C ASN A 70 19.77 -0.99 11.01
N GLY A 71 18.86 -0.88 10.07
CA GLY A 71 17.46 -0.68 10.40
C GLY A 71 17.05 0.76 10.62
N TYR A 72 17.89 1.71 10.25
CA TYR A 72 17.50 3.11 10.34
C TYR A 72 16.56 3.46 9.22
N ILE A 73 15.45 4.08 9.58
CA ILE A 73 14.54 4.62 8.58
C ILE A 73 15.02 6.01 8.19
N THR A 74 14.66 6.45 6.99
CA THR A 74 15.01 7.78 6.50
C THR A 74 13.75 8.59 6.28
N SER A 75 13.80 9.87 6.67
CA SER A 75 12.68 10.75 6.42
C SER A 75 12.56 11.03 4.92
N THR A 76 11.37 11.43 4.51
CA THR A 76 11.12 11.88 3.15
C THR A 76 10.51 13.27 3.24
N ASN A 77 10.00 13.80 2.15
CA ASN A 77 9.34 15.10 2.17
C ASN A 77 8.04 15.04 1.39
N VAL A 78 7.21 16.07 1.56
CA VAL A 78 5.89 16.11 0.94
C VAL A 78 5.99 15.98 -0.58
N SER A 79 6.96 16.64 -1.19
CA SER A 79 7.12 16.57 -2.65
C SER A 79 7.40 15.16 -3.12
N SER A 80 8.30 14.46 -2.43
CA SER A 80 8.64 13.07 -2.78
C SER A 80 7.43 12.16 -2.61
N VAL A 81 6.66 12.36 -1.55
CA VAL A 81 5.45 11.57 -1.33
C VAL A 81 4.44 11.83 -2.44
N ALA A 82 4.23 13.10 -2.77
CA ALA A 82 3.28 13.47 -3.83
C ALA A 82 3.70 12.86 -5.17
N ASP A 83 4.98 12.94 -5.50
CA ASP A 83 5.50 12.36 -6.75
C ASP A 83 5.34 10.85 -6.78
N PHE A 84 5.65 10.20 -5.67
CA PHE A 84 5.53 8.75 -5.58
C PHE A 84 4.07 8.30 -5.73
N MET A 85 3.16 9.02 -5.08
CA MET A 85 1.74 8.68 -5.11
C MET A 85 1.01 9.23 -6.34
N LYS A 86 1.68 10.06 -7.14
CA LYS A 86 1.07 10.68 -8.33
C LYS A 86 -0.14 11.54 -7.99
N ILE A 87 -0.03 12.33 -6.92
CA ILE A 87 -1.10 13.24 -6.51
C ILE A 87 -0.54 14.65 -6.40
N PRO A 88 -1.42 15.67 -6.42
CA PRO A 88 -0.98 17.04 -6.27
C PRO A 88 -0.31 17.25 -4.91
N LYS A 89 0.73 18.06 -4.90
CA LYS A 89 1.49 18.33 -3.68
C LYS A 89 0.61 18.90 -2.57
N GLU A 90 -0.33 19.75 -2.93
CA GLU A 90 -1.21 20.36 -1.95
C GLU A 90 -2.13 19.34 -1.28
N THR A 91 -2.61 18.38 -2.06
CA THR A 91 -3.40 17.26 -1.54
C THR A 91 -2.56 16.44 -0.58
N ALA A 92 -1.34 16.10 -0.98
CA ALA A 92 -0.43 15.34 -0.12
C ALA A 92 -0.17 16.09 1.18
N ARG A 93 0.11 17.39 1.11
CA ARG A 93 0.38 18.21 2.29
C ARG A 93 -0.78 18.17 3.27
N ARG A 94 -1.99 18.37 2.77
CA ARG A 94 -3.18 18.41 3.61
C ARG A 94 -3.42 17.07 4.29
N LYS A 95 -3.30 15.99 3.53
CA LYS A 95 -3.52 14.66 4.07
C LYS A 95 -2.42 14.25 5.05
N ILE A 96 -1.19 14.62 4.78
CA ILE A 96 -0.09 14.33 5.71
C ILE A 96 -0.30 15.07 7.02
N LYS A 97 -0.77 16.32 6.98
CA LYS A 97 -1.09 17.03 8.21
C LYS A 97 -2.10 16.28 9.05
N ARG A 98 -3.08 15.68 8.41
CA ARG A 98 -4.06 14.88 9.14
C ARG A 98 -3.42 13.65 9.76
N LEU A 99 -2.52 12.98 9.03
CA LEU A 99 -1.81 11.83 9.58
C LEU A 99 -0.95 12.22 10.78
N ILE A 100 -0.37 13.41 10.74
CA ILE A 100 0.40 13.94 11.87
C ILE A 100 -0.54 14.17 13.05
N ALA A 101 -1.69 14.77 12.81
CA ALA A 101 -2.67 15.04 13.86
C ALA A 101 -3.15 13.74 14.52
N LEU A 102 -3.20 12.65 13.77
CA LEU A 102 -3.59 11.34 14.30
C LEU A 102 -2.44 10.60 14.97
N GLY A 103 -1.24 11.17 14.96
CA GLY A 103 -0.09 10.53 15.60
C GLY A 103 0.54 9.41 14.80
N LEU A 104 0.18 9.27 13.53
CA LEU A 104 0.70 8.19 12.68
C LEU A 104 1.99 8.57 11.98
N VAL A 105 2.20 9.85 11.77
CA VAL A 105 3.34 10.40 11.06
C VAL A 105 3.87 11.58 11.86
N GLU A 106 5.16 11.83 11.77
CA GLU A 106 5.80 12.98 12.41
C GLU A 106 6.58 13.77 11.38
N ASN A 107 6.79 15.04 11.67
CA ASN A 107 7.64 15.88 10.85
C ASN A 107 8.90 16.22 11.65
N LYS A 108 9.91 15.35 11.51
CA LYS A 108 11.21 15.52 12.16
C LYS A 108 12.26 15.63 11.06
N ARG A 109 12.55 16.86 10.66
CA ARG A 109 13.46 17.10 9.52
C ARG A 109 13.00 16.33 8.30
N GLY A 110 11.68 16.28 8.12
CA GLY A 110 11.05 15.54 7.05
C GLY A 110 9.97 14.63 7.60
N VAL A 111 9.26 14.00 6.69
CA VAL A 111 8.09 13.19 7.01
C VAL A 111 8.52 11.76 7.32
N VAL A 112 8.10 11.24 8.45
CA VAL A 112 8.47 9.90 8.89
C VAL A 112 7.31 9.29 9.68
N VAL A 113 7.10 7.97 9.52
CA VAL A 113 6.10 7.28 10.33
C VAL A 113 6.53 7.31 11.79
N SER A 114 5.57 7.54 12.68
CA SER A 114 5.87 7.69 14.10
C SER A 114 6.37 6.41 14.75
N ASP A 115 5.86 5.27 14.29
CA ASP A 115 6.19 3.97 14.87
C ASP A 115 6.29 2.96 13.73
N VAL A 116 7.51 2.53 13.45
CA VAL A 116 7.78 1.62 12.34
C VAL A 116 7.13 0.26 12.57
N SER A 117 7.15 -0.23 13.79
CA SER A 117 6.54 -1.52 14.11
C SER A 117 5.03 -1.48 13.87
N ARG A 118 4.41 -0.39 14.25
CA ARG A 118 2.98 -0.20 14.02
C ARG A 118 2.68 -0.12 12.53
N TRP A 119 3.54 0.54 11.79
CA TRP A 119 3.38 0.66 10.34
C TRP A 119 3.49 -0.72 9.68
N PHE A 120 4.49 -1.52 10.05
CA PHE A 120 4.62 -2.88 9.51
C PHE A 120 3.43 -3.76 9.88
N ALA A 121 2.90 -3.61 11.09
CA ALA A 121 1.70 -4.32 11.49
C ALA A 121 0.52 -3.96 10.61
N PHE A 122 0.45 -2.69 10.23
CA PHE A 122 -0.60 -2.21 9.31
C PHE A 122 -0.41 -2.81 7.92
N VAL A 123 0.83 -2.80 7.42
CA VAL A 123 1.15 -3.37 6.11
C VAL A 123 0.78 -4.85 6.04
N ARG A 124 0.97 -5.58 7.12
CA ARG A 124 0.66 -7.02 7.15
C ARG A 124 -0.82 -7.31 6.97
N GLN A 125 -1.67 -6.32 7.15
CA GLN A 125 -3.10 -6.50 6.88
C GLN A 125 -3.43 -6.45 5.39
N MET A 126 -2.49 -5.96 4.58
CA MET A 126 -2.70 -5.90 3.14
C MET A 126 -2.84 -7.31 2.56
N PRO A 127 -3.80 -7.50 1.65
CA PRO A 127 -3.98 -8.81 1.01
C PRO A 127 -2.97 -9.01 -0.12
N LEU A 128 -1.70 -8.83 0.19
CA LEU A 128 -0.64 -9.00 -0.80
C LEU A 128 -0.16 -10.43 -0.75
N SER A 129 -0.12 -11.06 -1.90
CA SER A 129 0.42 -12.42 -1.99
C SER A 129 1.91 -12.37 -1.76
N ALA A 130 2.39 -13.22 -0.88
CA ALA A 130 3.83 -13.35 -0.69
C ALA A 130 4.44 -13.88 -1.98
N PRO A 131 5.66 -13.44 -2.33
CA PRO A 131 6.35 -14.01 -3.48
C PRO A 131 6.49 -15.51 -3.31
N GLN A 132 6.35 -16.23 -4.40
CA GLN A 132 6.43 -17.69 -4.37
C GLN A 132 7.83 -18.19 -4.00
N MET A 133 8.78 -17.32 -4.00
CA MET A 133 10.14 -17.67 -3.63
C MET A 133 10.26 -18.30 -2.25
N GLY A 134 9.41 -17.84 -1.33
CA GLY A 134 9.42 -18.39 0.02
C GLY A 134 9.15 -19.89 0.03
N ASP A 135 8.28 -20.34 -0.84
CA ASP A 135 7.95 -21.77 -0.92
C ASP A 135 9.10 -22.58 -1.47
N GLY A 136 9.79 -22.02 -2.45
CA GLY A 136 10.91 -22.69 -3.04
C GLY A 136 12.05 -22.91 -2.07
N GLU A 137 12.21 -21.98 -1.17
CA GLU A 137 13.32 -22.03 -0.23
C GLU A 137 13.15 -23.04 0.88
N ARG A 138 11.95 -23.53 1.06
CA ARG A 138 11.70 -24.47 2.15
C ARG A 138 12.11 -25.89 1.83
N ARG A 139 12.59 -26.12 0.65
CA ARG A 139 12.97 -27.48 0.26
C ARG A 139 14.38 -27.87 0.61
#